data_6f60ba36096070e27082e9bc239475e5
#
_entry.id   6f60ba36096070e27082e9bc239475e5
#
_cell.length_a   1.000
_cell.length_b   1.000
_cell.length_c   1.000
_cell.angle_alpha   90.00
_cell.angle_beta   90.00
_cell.angle_gamma   90.00
#
_symmetry.space_group_name_H-M   'P 1'
#
loop_
_entity.id
_entity.type
_entity.pdbx_description
1 polymer ?
#
loop_
_entity_poly.entity_id
_entity_poly.type
_entity_poly.pdbx_seq_one_letter_code
_entity_poly.pdbx_strand_id
1 'polypeptide(L)'
;MSAAARARYQAGWLSRLLDHAWAKAPGVRRRLERAGLRPADLRGLDDLSRLPVIKKSEIPELQKADPPFGGFCAVPPTRIRRIFVSPGPILEPMGPELSAWHAETGLYAGGFRPGDIVLNTFLYHLVPAAHELDEALNLIGCTVVPTGVGNTDTQVSVARTVRATGYVGTPSFLMTILEKARELGGERLGFEVAQVGAEPFPESLRKAFAEDYGIMARQGFGTADLGMLAYECAEAAGMHLVEDAIVQVCDPQSGEPLAPGQIGEIVATVDNHTYPMIRFATGDLTIIDDAPCRCGRTSARMLGWRGRADEVTKVRGMFVHPRQADEVAARVAGVARYQVVVTRTGHEDALTFRVELKPEAAAVTPTAQLVAAIRDVMKLRGSVEVVPPGTIPEGARKISDERTWA
;
A
#
# COMPACT_ATOMS: atom_id res chain seq x y z
N MET A 1 -16.51 10.37 -17.46
CA MET A 1 -15.82 11.68 -17.69
C MET A 1 -14.88 11.50 -18.87
N SER A 2 -14.78 12.47 -19.81
CA SER A 2 -13.79 12.42 -20.89
C SER A 2 -12.38 12.76 -20.37
N ALA A 3 -11.33 12.34 -21.09
CA ALA A 3 -9.94 12.65 -20.69
C ALA A 3 -9.71 14.17 -20.52
N ALA A 4 -10.22 14.99 -21.44
CA ALA A 4 -10.12 16.45 -21.36
C ALA A 4 -10.90 17.04 -20.16
N ALA A 5 -12.07 16.45 -19.82
CA ALA A 5 -12.83 16.88 -18.63
C ALA A 5 -12.10 16.50 -17.35
N ARG A 6 -11.47 15.30 -17.29
CA ARG A 6 -10.66 14.87 -16.16
C ARG A 6 -9.44 15.77 -15.97
N ALA A 7 -8.71 16.07 -17.03
CA ALA A 7 -7.56 16.97 -16.96
C ALA A 7 -7.95 18.36 -16.40
N ARG A 8 -9.07 18.93 -16.84
CA ARG A 8 -9.60 20.19 -16.29
C ARG A 8 -10.00 20.08 -14.83
N TYR A 9 -10.65 18.98 -14.45
CA TYR A 9 -11.04 18.69 -13.06
C TYR A 9 -9.78 18.63 -12.17
N GLN A 10 -8.79 17.84 -12.59
CA GLN A 10 -7.53 17.67 -11.86
C GLN A 10 -6.73 18.99 -11.78
N ALA A 11 -6.61 19.74 -12.86
CA ALA A 11 -5.96 21.05 -12.83
C ALA A 11 -6.68 22.02 -11.87
N GLY A 12 -8.02 21.96 -11.82
CA GLY A 12 -8.83 22.81 -10.94
C GLY A 12 -8.59 22.53 -9.45
N TRP A 13 -8.63 21.27 -9.02
CA TRP A 13 -8.36 20.96 -7.61
C TRP A 13 -6.87 21.10 -7.27
N LEU A 14 -5.95 20.77 -8.18
CA LEU A 14 -4.51 20.97 -7.99
C LEU A 14 -4.18 22.43 -7.69
N SER A 15 -4.74 23.36 -8.43
CA SER A 15 -4.54 24.80 -8.17
C SER A 15 -4.98 25.19 -6.76
N ARG A 16 -6.19 24.76 -6.34
CA ARG A 16 -6.69 25.03 -4.99
C ARG A 16 -5.83 24.38 -3.90
N LEU A 17 -5.40 23.15 -4.12
CA LEU A 17 -4.52 22.42 -3.21
C LEU A 17 -3.18 23.12 -3.05
N LEU A 18 -2.55 23.56 -4.12
CA LEU A 18 -1.28 24.28 -4.11
C LEU A 18 -1.38 25.61 -3.34
N ASP A 19 -2.42 26.39 -3.61
CA ASP A 19 -2.65 27.68 -2.90
C ASP A 19 -2.88 27.43 -1.40
N HIS A 20 -3.69 26.42 -1.05
CA HIS A 20 -3.95 26.03 0.32
C HIS A 20 -2.67 25.56 1.03
N ALA A 21 -1.93 24.65 0.39
CA ALA A 21 -0.70 24.09 0.95
C ALA A 21 0.39 25.15 1.11
N TRP A 22 0.52 26.07 0.16
CA TRP A 22 1.43 27.21 0.28
C TRP A 22 1.12 28.08 1.51
N ALA A 23 -0.16 28.36 1.75
CA ALA A 23 -0.59 29.21 2.84
C ALA A 23 -0.51 28.51 4.20
N LYS A 24 -0.79 27.20 4.27
CA LYS A 24 -1.05 26.48 5.52
C LYS A 24 -0.03 25.40 5.88
N ALA A 25 0.73 24.86 4.91
CA ALA A 25 1.71 23.81 5.13
C ALA A 25 3.15 24.33 4.91
N PRO A 26 3.86 24.77 5.94
CA PRO A 26 5.21 25.33 5.81
C PRO A 26 6.20 24.37 5.12
N GLY A 27 6.04 23.05 5.32
CA GLY A 27 6.86 22.02 4.66
C GLY A 27 6.70 22.03 3.14
N VAL A 28 5.46 22.18 2.65
CA VAL A 28 5.19 22.30 1.20
C VAL A 28 5.75 23.60 0.65
N ARG A 29 5.52 24.72 1.36
CA ARG A 29 6.07 26.02 0.95
C ARG A 29 7.59 25.98 0.84
N ARG A 30 8.30 25.46 1.84
CA ARG A 30 9.78 25.29 1.79
C ARG A 30 10.23 24.46 0.58
N ARG A 31 9.49 23.41 0.20
CA ARG A 31 9.83 22.61 -0.98
C ARG A 31 9.68 23.40 -2.28
N LEU A 32 8.59 24.13 -2.44
CA LEU A 32 8.36 24.98 -3.60
C LEU A 32 9.42 26.09 -3.70
N GLU A 33 9.72 26.77 -2.60
CA GLU A 33 10.75 27.83 -2.55
C GLU A 33 12.15 27.30 -2.91
N ARG A 34 12.52 26.10 -2.43
CA ARG A 34 13.80 25.45 -2.79
C ARG A 34 13.88 25.12 -4.29
N ALA A 35 12.76 24.81 -4.88
CA ALA A 35 12.68 24.57 -6.34
C ALA A 35 12.56 25.87 -7.16
N GLY A 36 12.54 27.04 -6.52
CA GLY A 36 12.32 28.33 -7.18
C GLY A 36 10.91 28.49 -7.75
N LEU A 37 9.92 27.79 -7.18
CA LEU A 37 8.55 27.72 -7.68
C LEU A 37 7.56 28.42 -6.74
N ARG A 38 6.46 28.91 -7.33
CA ARG A 38 5.27 29.40 -6.66
C ARG A 38 4.06 28.59 -7.12
N PRO A 39 2.93 28.55 -6.42
CA PRO A 39 1.71 27.90 -6.89
C PRO A 39 1.31 28.32 -8.30
N ALA A 40 1.48 29.59 -8.65
CA ALA A 40 1.16 30.13 -9.98
C ALA A 40 2.03 29.57 -11.11
N ASP A 41 3.16 28.95 -10.81
CA ASP A 41 4.07 28.33 -11.80
C ASP A 41 3.67 26.89 -12.16
N LEU A 42 2.75 26.29 -11.37
CA LEU A 42 2.27 24.91 -11.52
C LEU A 42 0.79 24.90 -11.90
N ARG A 43 0.47 25.39 -13.11
CA ARG A 43 -0.91 25.59 -13.59
C ARG A 43 -1.50 24.37 -14.30
N GLY A 44 -0.63 23.55 -14.89
CA GLY A 44 -0.99 22.35 -15.62
C GLY A 44 -0.46 21.09 -14.93
N LEU A 45 -0.97 19.93 -15.33
CA LEU A 45 -0.52 18.65 -14.79
C LEU A 45 0.95 18.38 -15.16
N ASP A 46 1.37 18.83 -16.34
CA ASP A 46 2.74 18.67 -16.84
C ASP A 46 3.74 19.52 -16.05
N ASP A 47 3.30 20.66 -15.50
CA ASP A 47 4.16 21.53 -14.70
C ASP A 47 4.60 20.87 -13.39
N LEU A 48 3.86 19.84 -12.91
CA LEU A 48 4.20 19.13 -11.67
C LEU A 48 5.60 18.52 -11.74
N SER A 49 6.08 18.10 -12.91
CA SER A 49 7.43 17.54 -13.09
C SER A 49 8.55 18.49 -12.67
N ARG A 50 8.30 19.79 -12.70
CA ARG A 50 9.26 20.84 -12.26
C ARG A 50 9.51 20.82 -10.74
N LEU A 51 8.58 20.28 -9.94
CA LEU A 51 8.75 20.11 -8.51
C LEU A 51 9.44 18.77 -8.24
N PRO A 52 10.62 18.74 -7.60
CA PRO A 52 11.29 17.49 -7.23
C PRO A 52 10.37 16.57 -6.39
N VAL A 53 10.48 15.27 -6.58
CA VAL A 53 9.73 14.29 -5.79
C VAL A 53 10.10 14.37 -4.30
N ILE A 54 9.17 14.01 -3.43
CA ILE A 54 9.45 13.72 -2.02
C ILE A 54 9.34 12.21 -1.83
N LYS A 55 10.41 11.57 -1.38
CA LYS A 55 10.41 10.12 -1.18
C LYS A 55 9.82 9.74 0.17
N LYS A 56 9.04 8.67 0.19
CA LYS A 56 8.49 8.12 1.44
C LYS A 56 9.58 7.88 2.48
N SER A 57 10.75 7.43 2.08
CA SER A 57 11.88 7.18 2.96
C SER A 57 12.45 8.44 3.64
N GLU A 58 12.17 9.64 3.14
CA GLU A 58 12.61 10.91 3.71
C GLU A 58 11.68 11.43 4.82
N ILE A 59 10.41 10.98 4.82
CA ILE A 59 9.37 11.51 5.72
C ILE A 59 9.73 11.36 7.21
N PRO A 60 10.25 10.23 7.70
CA PRO A 60 10.61 10.11 9.12
C PRO A 60 11.60 11.19 9.60
N GLU A 61 12.62 11.50 8.81
CA GLU A 61 13.60 12.53 9.17
C GLU A 61 13.00 13.94 9.07
N LEU A 62 12.12 14.20 8.09
CA LEU A 62 11.42 15.45 7.98
C LEU A 62 10.48 15.69 9.17
N GLN A 63 9.76 14.65 9.61
CA GLN A 63 8.90 14.72 10.79
C GLN A 63 9.68 14.89 12.08
N LYS A 64 10.85 14.27 12.17
CA LYS A 64 11.76 14.46 13.32
C LYS A 64 12.33 15.88 13.38
N ALA A 65 12.63 16.47 12.24
CA ALA A 65 13.17 17.84 12.15
C ALA A 65 12.11 18.92 12.46
N ASP A 66 10.83 18.66 12.14
CA ASP A 66 9.71 19.60 12.35
C ASP A 66 8.47 18.81 12.85
N PRO A 67 8.46 18.40 14.15
CA PRO A 67 7.40 17.54 14.68
C PRO A 67 6.03 18.23 14.76
N PRO A 68 4.92 17.45 14.67
CA PRO A 68 4.89 16.00 14.45
C PRO A 68 4.86 15.60 12.97
N PHE A 69 4.57 16.50 12.03
CA PHE A 69 4.22 16.18 10.65
C PHE A 69 5.18 16.78 9.60
N GLY A 70 6.40 17.18 9.96
CA GLY A 70 7.37 17.74 9.01
C GLY A 70 6.97 19.11 8.43
N GLY A 71 6.00 19.77 9.04
CA GLY A 71 5.39 20.99 8.51
C GLY A 71 4.45 20.77 7.33
N PHE A 72 4.05 19.52 7.06
CA PHE A 72 3.14 19.19 5.93
C PHE A 72 1.66 19.26 6.32
N CYS A 73 1.31 19.20 7.62
CA CYS A 73 -0.08 19.33 8.03
C CYS A 73 -0.58 20.77 7.81
N ALA A 74 -1.68 20.90 7.08
CA ALA A 74 -2.25 22.17 6.65
C ALA A 74 -3.49 22.59 7.47
N VAL A 75 -3.85 21.82 8.52
CA VAL A 75 -4.96 22.11 9.42
C VAL A 75 -4.47 22.26 10.86
N PRO A 76 -5.17 23.04 11.71
CA PRO A 76 -4.82 23.13 13.12
C PRO A 76 -5.09 21.81 13.86
N PRO A 77 -4.39 21.52 14.98
CA PRO A 77 -4.58 20.30 15.75
C PRO A 77 -6.03 20.01 16.14
N THR A 78 -6.85 21.03 16.36
CA THR A 78 -8.28 20.92 16.69
C THR A 78 -9.13 20.37 15.55
N ARG A 79 -8.61 20.27 14.34
CA ARG A 79 -9.27 19.71 13.16
C ARG A 79 -8.76 18.31 12.81
N ILE A 80 -7.76 17.80 13.52
CA ILE A 80 -7.26 16.43 13.32
C ILE A 80 -8.18 15.48 14.09
N ARG A 81 -8.79 14.53 13.37
CA ARG A 81 -9.70 13.51 13.93
C ARG A 81 -8.94 12.30 14.45
N ARG A 82 -7.87 11.90 13.77
CA ARG A 82 -7.01 10.75 14.11
C ARG A 82 -5.58 11.03 13.68
N ILE A 83 -4.63 10.37 14.34
CA ILE A 83 -3.24 10.31 13.91
C ILE A 83 -2.91 8.83 13.74
N PHE A 84 -2.51 8.46 12.53
CA PHE A 84 -2.06 7.12 12.22
C PHE A 84 -0.55 7.03 12.24
N VAL A 85 -0.04 5.80 12.31
CA VAL A 85 1.39 5.49 12.29
C VAL A 85 1.60 4.40 11.26
N SER A 86 2.07 4.74 10.09
CA SER A 86 2.44 3.76 9.08
C SER A 86 3.90 3.32 9.23
N PRO A 87 4.29 2.20 8.59
CA PRO A 87 5.67 1.74 8.65
C PRO A 87 6.66 2.79 8.13
N GLY A 88 7.67 3.07 8.99
CA GLY A 88 8.69 4.08 8.74
C GLY A 88 9.43 4.52 10.00
N PRO A 89 8.87 4.79 11.22
CA PRO A 89 7.47 5.12 11.47
C PRO A 89 7.10 6.50 10.91
N ILE A 90 5.94 6.61 10.26
CA ILE A 90 5.44 7.86 9.67
C ILE A 90 4.12 8.22 10.34
N LEU A 91 4.01 9.46 10.81
CA LEU A 91 2.78 10.00 11.39
C LEU A 91 1.91 10.59 10.28
N GLU A 92 0.65 10.17 10.22
CA GLU A 92 -0.30 10.57 9.19
C GLU A 92 -1.56 11.16 9.85
N PRO A 93 -1.80 12.48 9.71
CA PRO A 93 -2.97 13.12 10.27
C PRO A 93 -4.19 12.88 9.37
N MET A 94 -5.30 12.43 9.95
CA MET A 94 -6.61 12.38 9.33
C MET A 94 -7.41 13.63 9.71
N GLY A 95 -7.85 14.37 8.71
CA GLY A 95 -8.59 15.62 8.89
C GLY A 95 -10.08 15.45 9.05
N PRO A 96 -10.82 16.55 8.86
CA PRO A 96 -12.28 16.54 8.99
C PRO A 96 -12.99 15.94 7.78
N GLU A 97 -12.32 15.75 6.67
CA GLU A 97 -12.86 15.21 5.44
C GLU A 97 -13.33 13.76 5.67
N LEU A 98 -14.54 13.44 5.22
CA LEU A 98 -15.04 12.07 5.19
C LEU A 98 -14.49 11.38 3.93
N SER A 99 -14.05 10.14 4.10
CA SER A 99 -13.45 9.35 3.01
C SER A 99 -12.35 10.10 2.26
N ALA A 100 -11.36 10.60 3.00
CA ALA A 100 -10.23 11.34 2.42
C ALA A 100 -9.42 10.52 1.39
N TRP A 101 -9.65 9.21 1.37
CA TRP A 101 -9.09 8.29 0.37
C TRP A 101 -9.88 8.20 -0.93
N HIS A 102 -11.10 8.79 -0.99
CA HIS A 102 -12.01 8.67 -2.14
C HIS A 102 -12.23 7.22 -2.59
N ALA A 103 -12.22 6.29 -1.61
CA ALA A 103 -12.29 4.86 -1.87
C ALA A 103 -13.68 4.40 -2.32
N GLU A 104 -14.74 5.18 -2.06
CA GLU A 104 -16.12 4.88 -2.43
C GLU A 104 -16.30 4.68 -3.93
N THR A 105 -15.57 5.44 -4.77
CA THR A 105 -15.61 5.28 -6.22
C THR A 105 -15.12 3.89 -6.64
N GLY A 106 -14.00 3.44 -6.06
CA GLY A 106 -13.42 2.12 -6.33
C GLY A 106 -14.29 0.98 -5.80
N LEU A 107 -14.79 1.11 -4.59
CA LEU A 107 -15.68 0.13 -3.96
C LEU A 107 -16.99 -0.02 -4.76
N TYR A 108 -17.62 1.10 -5.15
CA TYR A 108 -18.82 1.07 -5.97
C TYR A 108 -18.56 0.44 -7.36
N ALA A 109 -17.43 0.76 -7.99
CA ALA A 109 -17.00 0.14 -9.24
C ALA A 109 -16.69 -1.36 -9.09
N GLY A 110 -16.22 -1.78 -7.90
CA GLY A 110 -15.98 -3.16 -7.52
C GLY A 110 -17.23 -3.98 -7.25
N GLY A 111 -18.40 -3.33 -7.15
CA GLY A 111 -19.69 -4.02 -7.02
C GLY A 111 -20.45 -3.76 -5.72
N PHE A 112 -19.88 -3.05 -4.74
CA PHE A 112 -20.58 -2.72 -3.49
C PHE A 112 -21.77 -1.79 -3.73
N ARG A 113 -22.87 -2.04 -3.01
CA ARG A 113 -24.14 -1.31 -3.17
C ARG A 113 -24.76 -0.96 -1.82
N PRO A 114 -25.66 0.04 -1.77
CA PRO A 114 -26.44 0.32 -0.57
C PRO A 114 -27.17 -0.94 -0.06
N GLY A 115 -27.05 -1.20 1.25
CA GLY A 115 -27.64 -2.37 1.90
C GLY A 115 -26.70 -3.57 2.03
N ASP A 116 -25.51 -3.56 1.39
CA ASP A 116 -24.50 -4.59 1.64
C ASP A 116 -24.05 -4.57 3.10
N ILE A 117 -23.85 -5.75 3.67
CA ILE A 117 -23.21 -5.93 4.97
C ILE A 117 -21.79 -6.44 4.72
N VAL A 118 -20.80 -5.63 5.07
CA VAL A 118 -19.42 -5.84 4.68
C VAL A 118 -18.52 -6.18 5.86
N LEU A 119 -17.86 -7.32 5.79
CA LEU A 119 -16.85 -7.70 6.76
C LEU A 119 -15.54 -6.97 6.46
N ASN A 120 -15.14 -6.02 7.31
CA ASN A 120 -13.86 -5.33 7.19
C ASN A 120 -12.81 -5.98 8.07
N THR A 121 -11.82 -6.61 7.42
CA THR A 121 -10.76 -7.37 8.07
C THR A 121 -9.40 -6.67 8.05
N PHE A 122 -9.33 -5.44 7.54
CA PHE A 122 -8.12 -4.65 7.67
C PHE A 122 -7.85 -4.28 9.14
N LEU A 123 -6.59 -4.04 9.45
CA LEU A 123 -6.16 -3.69 10.80
C LEU A 123 -6.65 -2.29 11.18
N TYR A 124 -7.32 -2.18 12.34
CA TYR A 124 -7.78 -0.89 12.90
C TYR A 124 -6.75 -0.21 13.80
N HIS A 125 -5.67 -0.90 14.16
CA HIS A 125 -4.66 -0.37 15.07
C HIS A 125 -3.59 0.41 14.30
N LEU A 126 -3.47 1.69 14.60
CA LEU A 126 -2.46 2.64 14.13
C LEU A 126 -2.45 2.93 12.63
N VAL A 127 -3.05 2.14 11.77
CA VAL A 127 -3.02 2.33 10.30
C VAL A 127 -4.38 2.78 9.76
N PRO A 128 -4.42 3.58 8.67
CA PRO A 128 -5.65 4.23 8.23
C PRO A 128 -6.61 3.33 7.46
N ALA A 129 -6.13 2.26 6.79
CA ALA A 129 -6.88 1.54 5.77
C ALA A 129 -8.28 1.07 6.21
N ALA A 130 -8.39 0.44 7.40
CA ALA A 130 -9.67 -0.02 7.89
C ALA A 130 -10.66 1.14 8.12
N HIS A 131 -10.20 2.23 8.71
CA HIS A 131 -11.03 3.39 9.02
C HIS A 131 -11.52 4.11 7.77
N GLU A 132 -10.64 4.31 6.79
CA GLU A 132 -10.98 4.98 5.53
C GLU A 132 -11.94 4.16 4.68
N LEU A 133 -11.76 2.82 4.65
CA LEU A 133 -12.67 1.93 3.96
C LEU A 133 -14.04 1.85 4.66
N ASP A 134 -14.09 1.93 6.00
CA ASP A 134 -15.35 2.04 6.72
C ASP A 134 -16.12 3.30 6.31
N GLU A 135 -15.44 4.45 6.31
CA GLU A 135 -16.05 5.72 5.91
C GLU A 135 -16.57 5.66 4.46
N ALA A 136 -15.78 5.10 3.55
CA ALA A 136 -16.15 4.96 2.15
C ALA A 136 -17.34 4.00 1.94
N LEU A 137 -17.36 2.86 2.64
CA LEU A 137 -18.48 1.92 2.61
C LEU A 137 -19.78 2.53 3.18
N ASN A 138 -19.66 3.27 4.29
CA ASN A 138 -20.80 3.98 4.87
C ASN A 138 -21.35 5.06 3.92
N LEU A 139 -20.48 5.76 3.17
CA LEU A 139 -20.91 6.73 2.14
C LEU A 139 -21.66 6.06 0.99
N ILE A 140 -21.34 4.83 0.63
CA ILE A 140 -22.11 4.03 -0.34
C ILE A 140 -23.47 3.63 0.23
N GLY A 141 -23.61 3.52 1.54
CA GLY A 141 -24.80 3.01 2.23
C GLY A 141 -24.68 1.54 2.65
N CYS A 142 -23.47 1.03 2.74
CA CYS A 142 -23.18 -0.30 3.30
C CYS A 142 -23.16 -0.26 4.83
N THR A 143 -23.41 -1.40 5.45
CA THR A 143 -23.18 -1.62 6.89
C THR A 143 -21.85 -2.33 7.07
N VAL A 144 -20.96 -1.80 7.91
CA VAL A 144 -19.64 -2.38 8.15
C VAL A 144 -19.63 -3.20 9.44
N VAL A 145 -19.04 -4.39 9.37
CA VAL A 145 -18.69 -5.22 10.52
C VAL A 145 -17.18 -5.09 10.73
N PRO A 146 -16.71 -4.31 11.72
CA PRO A 146 -15.31 -3.96 11.90
C PRO A 146 -14.56 -5.05 12.66
N THR A 147 -14.32 -6.20 12.03
CA THR A 147 -13.72 -7.36 12.70
C THR A 147 -12.19 -7.26 12.86
N GLY A 148 -11.53 -6.52 11.96
CA GLY A 148 -10.07 -6.47 11.95
C GLY A 148 -9.44 -7.82 11.64
N VAL A 149 -8.21 -8.02 12.10
CA VAL A 149 -7.41 -9.24 11.89
C VAL A 149 -7.55 -10.21 13.06
N GLY A 150 -7.38 -11.50 12.79
CA GLY A 150 -7.40 -12.58 13.81
C GLY A 150 -8.81 -13.02 14.20
N ASN A 151 -8.88 -13.98 15.11
CA ASN A 151 -10.13 -14.56 15.64
C ASN A 151 -11.11 -15.06 14.55
N THR A 152 -10.57 -15.85 13.63
CA THR A 152 -11.27 -16.27 12.39
C THR A 152 -12.57 -17.04 12.67
N ASP A 153 -12.65 -17.82 13.77
CA ASP A 153 -13.86 -18.53 14.16
C ASP A 153 -15.02 -17.55 14.47
N THR A 154 -14.71 -16.48 15.21
CA THR A 154 -15.68 -15.42 15.48
C THR A 154 -16.09 -14.67 14.21
N GLN A 155 -15.13 -14.39 13.31
CA GLN A 155 -15.41 -13.73 12.04
C GLN A 155 -16.37 -14.55 11.17
N VAL A 156 -16.17 -15.88 11.07
CA VAL A 156 -17.06 -16.79 10.37
C VAL A 156 -18.47 -16.79 11.02
N SER A 157 -18.52 -16.91 12.34
CA SER A 157 -19.78 -16.91 13.08
C SER A 157 -20.57 -15.62 12.89
N VAL A 158 -19.90 -14.47 13.00
CA VAL A 158 -20.52 -13.16 12.80
C VAL A 158 -20.98 -13.00 11.36
N ALA A 159 -20.13 -13.31 10.37
CA ALA A 159 -20.48 -13.19 8.95
C ALA A 159 -21.75 -13.99 8.59
N ARG A 160 -21.91 -15.21 9.15
CA ARG A 160 -23.14 -16.01 8.99
C ARG A 160 -24.34 -15.37 9.67
N THR A 161 -24.16 -14.94 10.93
CA THR A 161 -25.25 -14.37 11.74
C THR A 161 -25.84 -13.12 11.09
N VAL A 162 -24.99 -12.21 10.62
CA VAL A 162 -25.44 -10.96 9.97
C VAL A 162 -25.71 -11.12 8.48
N ARG A 163 -25.46 -12.31 7.91
CA ARG A 163 -25.59 -12.60 6.47
C ARG A 163 -24.75 -11.61 5.63
N ALA A 164 -23.47 -11.48 5.98
CA ALA A 164 -22.57 -10.57 5.28
C ALA A 164 -22.49 -10.91 3.78
N THR A 165 -22.65 -9.87 2.93
CA THR A 165 -22.63 -9.99 1.47
C THR A 165 -21.31 -9.52 0.87
N GLY A 166 -20.53 -8.72 1.61
CA GLY A 166 -19.29 -8.13 1.15
C GLY A 166 -18.09 -8.40 2.07
N TYR A 167 -16.92 -8.28 1.50
CA TYR A 167 -15.64 -8.43 2.19
C TYR A 167 -14.67 -7.32 1.77
N VAL A 168 -13.93 -6.74 2.72
CA VAL A 168 -12.74 -5.92 2.45
C VAL A 168 -11.56 -6.41 3.30
N GLY A 169 -10.40 -6.61 2.68
CA GLY A 169 -9.23 -7.15 3.34
C GLY A 169 -8.14 -7.59 2.38
N THR A 170 -7.25 -8.48 2.84
CA THR A 170 -6.26 -9.09 1.95
C THR A 170 -6.81 -10.34 1.27
N PRO A 171 -6.38 -10.68 0.05
CA PRO A 171 -6.87 -11.87 -0.65
C PRO A 171 -6.51 -13.17 0.09
N SER A 172 -5.31 -13.26 0.68
CA SER A 172 -4.92 -14.45 1.46
C SER A 172 -5.81 -14.65 2.69
N PHE A 173 -6.19 -13.56 3.38
CA PHE A 173 -7.03 -13.66 4.56
C PHE A 173 -8.49 -13.97 4.23
N LEU A 174 -9.00 -13.52 3.07
CA LEU A 174 -10.30 -13.97 2.55
C LEU A 174 -10.30 -15.49 2.37
N MET A 175 -9.27 -16.06 1.74
CA MET A 175 -9.16 -17.51 1.58
C MET A 175 -9.14 -18.22 2.94
N THR A 176 -8.38 -17.71 3.91
CA THR A 176 -8.34 -18.26 5.28
C THR A 176 -9.72 -18.29 5.94
N ILE A 177 -10.52 -17.23 5.78
CA ILE A 177 -11.90 -17.18 6.31
C ILE A 177 -12.80 -18.21 5.61
N LEU A 178 -12.69 -18.34 4.30
CA LEU A 178 -13.49 -19.29 3.51
C LEU A 178 -13.15 -20.74 3.85
N GLU A 179 -11.86 -21.06 3.99
CA GLU A 179 -11.40 -22.39 4.42
C GLU A 179 -11.86 -22.70 5.85
N LYS A 180 -11.75 -21.74 6.77
CA LYS A 180 -12.23 -21.89 8.14
C LYS A 180 -13.74 -22.11 8.18
N ALA A 181 -14.50 -21.41 7.35
CA ALA A 181 -15.94 -21.63 7.26
C ALA A 181 -16.28 -23.05 6.78
N ARG A 182 -15.46 -23.62 5.88
CA ARG A 182 -15.60 -25.01 5.44
C ARG A 182 -15.26 -26.01 6.54
N GLU A 183 -14.17 -25.77 7.30
CA GLU A 183 -13.80 -26.61 8.44
C GLU A 183 -14.87 -26.66 9.53
N LEU A 184 -15.44 -25.52 9.87
CA LEU A 184 -16.50 -25.40 10.87
C LEU A 184 -17.83 -26.02 10.40
N GLY A 185 -17.95 -26.41 9.13
CA GLY A 185 -19.18 -26.92 8.55
C GLY A 185 -20.31 -25.88 8.55
N GLY A 186 -21.55 -26.32 8.20
CA GLY A 186 -22.71 -25.44 8.16
C GLY A 186 -22.87 -24.69 6.83
N GLU A 187 -23.65 -23.61 6.84
CA GLU A 187 -23.96 -22.84 5.64
C GLU A 187 -22.71 -22.10 5.11
N ARG A 188 -22.64 -22.00 3.78
CA ARG A 188 -21.64 -21.20 3.09
C ARG A 188 -21.79 -19.72 3.49
N LEU A 189 -20.63 -18.99 3.51
CA LEU A 189 -20.67 -17.54 3.69
C LEU A 189 -21.34 -16.88 2.47
N GLY A 190 -22.15 -15.86 2.72
CA GLY A 190 -22.94 -15.16 1.72
C GLY A 190 -22.18 -14.07 0.96
N PHE A 191 -20.85 -14.09 0.96
CA PHE A 191 -20.08 -13.09 0.23
C PHE A 191 -20.31 -13.18 -1.27
N GLU A 192 -20.69 -12.07 -1.88
CA GLU A 192 -20.92 -11.91 -3.32
C GLU A 192 -19.83 -11.00 -3.93
N VAL A 193 -19.37 -9.99 -3.17
CA VAL A 193 -18.38 -9.01 -3.59
C VAL A 193 -17.21 -8.94 -2.62
N ALA A 194 -16.01 -8.71 -3.13
CA ALA A 194 -14.84 -8.47 -2.30
C ALA A 194 -13.93 -7.40 -2.91
N GLN A 195 -13.47 -6.47 -2.07
CA GLN A 195 -12.36 -5.58 -2.39
C GLN A 195 -11.13 -6.09 -1.68
N VAL A 196 -10.11 -6.46 -2.45
CA VAL A 196 -8.86 -6.97 -1.91
C VAL A 196 -7.70 -6.04 -2.23
N GLY A 197 -6.71 -6.00 -1.34
CA GLY A 197 -5.54 -5.15 -1.51
C GLY A 197 -4.45 -5.41 -0.50
N ALA A 198 -3.46 -4.55 -0.46
CA ALA A 198 -2.31 -4.58 0.44
C ALA A 198 -1.33 -5.75 0.23
N GLU A 199 -1.65 -6.70 -0.62
CA GLU A 199 -0.77 -7.76 -1.11
C GLU A 199 -1.14 -8.11 -2.56
N PRO A 200 -0.26 -8.83 -3.29
CA PRO A 200 -0.58 -9.28 -4.65
C PRO A 200 -1.82 -10.18 -4.69
N PHE A 201 -2.59 -10.04 -5.76
CA PHE A 201 -3.78 -10.85 -6.01
C PHE A 201 -3.57 -11.71 -7.27
N PRO A 202 -3.04 -12.93 -7.14
CA PRO A 202 -2.75 -13.80 -8.27
C PRO A 202 -4.04 -14.33 -8.91
N GLU A 203 -3.94 -14.66 -10.20
CA GLU A 203 -5.06 -15.15 -10.98
C GLU A 203 -5.63 -16.46 -10.45
N SER A 204 -4.79 -17.30 -9.84
CA SER A 204 -5.23 -18.55 -9.18
C SER A 204 -6.22 -18.28 -8.04
N LEU A 205 -5.96 -17.26 -7.19
CA LEU A 205 -6.91 -16.87 -6.15
C LEU A 205 -8.17 -16.22 -6.71
N ARG A 206 -8.03 -15.40 -7.77
CA ARG A 206 -9.18 -14.80 -8.44
C ARG A 206 -10.14 -15.86 -8.98
N LYS A 207 -9.59 -16.88 -9.63
CA LYS A 207 -10.38 -18.02 -10.14
C LYS A 207 -11.04 -18.80 -9.02
N ALA A 208 -10.28 -19.13 -7.96
CA ALA A 208 -10.85 -19.86 -6.82
C ALA A 208 -12.01 -19.09 -6.19
N PHE A 209 -11.89 -17.77 -5.99
CA PHE A 209 -13.00 -16.98 -5.47
C PHE A 209 -14.22 -16.98 -6.36
N ALA A 210 -14.03 -16.87 -7.68
CA ALA A 210 -15.14 -16.85 -8.63
C ALA A 210 -15.77 -18.25 -8.82
N GLU A 211 -14.97 -19.28 -9.05
CA GLU A 211 -15.44 -20.61 -9.44
C GLU A 211 -15.89 -21.45 -8.23
N ASP A 212 -15.10 -21.47 -7.15
CA ASP A 212 -15.40 -22.30 -5.98
C ASP A 212 -16.35 -21.60 -4.99
N TYR A 213 -16.29 -20.26 -4.92
CA TYR A 213 -17.04 -19.50 -3.93
C TYR A 213 -18.08 -18.54 -4.52
N GLY A 214 -18.07 -18.26 -5.83
CA GLY A 214 -19.00 -17.33 -6.48
C GLY A 214 -18.80 -15.88 -6.05
N ILE A 215 -17.59 -15.52 -5.59
CA ILE A 215 -17.26 -14.19 -5.10
C ILE A 215 -16.61 -13.39 -6.23
N MET A 216 -17.19 -12.23 -6.53
CA MET A 216 -16.59 -11.25 -7.43
C MET A 216 -15.55 -10.42 -6.67
N ALA A 217 -14.31 -10.88 -6.68
CA ALA A 217 -13.21 -10.17 -6.05
C ALA A 217 -12.55 -9.17 -7.02
N ARG A 218 -12.34 -7.94 -6.55
CA ARG A 218 -11.64 -6.87 -7.26
C ARG A 218 -10.50 -6.33 -6.40
N GLN A 219 -9.41 -5.94 -7.03
CA GLN A 219 -8.29 -5.35 -6.29
C GLN A 219 -8.29 -3.83 -6.36
N GLY A 220 -7.72 -3.22 -5.33
CA GLY A 220 -7.38 -1.81 -5.30
C GLY A 220 -5.93 -1.61 -4.89
N PHE A 221 -5.33 -0.54 -5.37
CA PHE A 221 -4.01 -0.11 -4.95
C PHE A 221 -4.10 1.23 -4.24
N GLY A 222 -3.47 1.30 -3.09
CA GLY A 222 -3.37 2.51 -2.28
C GLY A 222 -2.23 2.43 -1.28
N THR A 223 -1.87 3.57 -0.71
CA THR A 223 -0.88 3.68 0.36
C THR A 223 -1.49 4.39 1.56
N ALA A 224 -0.92 4.19 2.74
CA ALA A 224 -1.36 4.87 3.95
C ALA A 224 -1.28 6.39 3.81
N ASP A 225 -0.24 6.88 3.11
CA ASP A 225 0.05 8.30 2.95
C ASP A 225 -0.90 9.02 1.98
N LEU A 226 -1.37 8.30 0.94
CA LEU A 226 -2.06 8.90 -0.21
C LEU A 226 -3.49 8.39 -0.40
N GLY A 227 -3.86 7.31 0.29
CA GLY A 227 -5.14 6.67 0.09
C GLY A 227 -5.22 5.80 -1.16
N MET A 228 -6.42 5.61 -1.68
CA MET A 228 -6.66 4.80 -2.87
C MET A 228 -6.21 5.56 -4.13
N LEU A 229 -5.30 4.98 -4.88
CA LEU A 229 -4.79 5.55 -6.14
C LEU A 229 -5.38 4.86 -7.37
N ALA A 230 -5.75 3.58 -7.26
CA ALA A 230 -6.29 2.82 -8.38
C ALA A 230 -7.22 1.69 -7.92
N TYR A 231 -8.18 1.31 -8.76
CA TYR A 231 -9.17 0.27 -8.50
C TYR A 231 -9.54 -0.51 -9.77
N GLU A 232 -9.87 -1.77 -9.62
CA GLU A 232 -10.42 -2.56 -10.70
C GLU A 232 -11.91 -2.28 -10.93
N CYS A 233 -12.30 -2.28 -12.21
CA CYS A 233 -13.70 -2.33 -12.63
C CYS A 233 -14.13 -3.78 -12.92
N ALA A 234 -15.35 -3.97 -13.43
CA ALA A 234 -15.89 -5.28 -13.77
C ALA A 234 -15.03 -6.07 -14.77
N GLU A 235 -14.30 -5.37 -15.67
CA GLU A 235 -13.43 -6.00 -16.69
C GLU A 235 -12.15 -6.62 -16.10
N ALA A 236 -11.72 -6.23 -14.88
CA ALA A 236 -10.50 -6.69 -14.22
C ALA A 236 -9.22 -6.62 -15.09
N ALA A 237 -9.19 -5.69 -16.05
CA ALA A 237 -8.10 -5.53 -17.01
C ALA A 237 -7.13 -4.42 -16.59
N GLY A 238 -6.63 -4.47 -15.36
CA GLY A 238 -5.87 -3.43 -14.70
C GLY A 238 -6.75 -2.51 -13.84
N MET A 239 -6.10 -1.68 -13.03
CA MET A 239 -6.74 -0.80 -12.06
C MET A 239 -6.83 0.63 -12.60
N HIS A 240 -8.04 1.16 -12.75
CA HIS A 240 -8.27 2.55 -13.15
C HIS A 240 -7.73 3.51 -12.11
N LEU A 241 -7.01 4.54 -12.54
CA LEU A 241 -6.59 5.63 -11.66
C LEU A 241 -7.81 6.43 -11.20
N VAL A 242 -7.84 6.79 -9.92
CA VAL A 242 -8.90 7.64 -9.36
C VAL A 242 -8.79 9.07 -9.89
N GLU A 243 -9.91 9.78 -9.99
CA GLU A 243 -9.94 11.15 -10.50
C GLU A 243 -9.35 12.18 -9.53
N ASP A 244 -9.39 11.88 -8.23
CA ASP A 244 -8.88 12.74 -7.14
C ASP A 244 -7.39 12.53 -6.85
N ALA A 245 -6.71 11.80 -7.74
CA ALA A 245 -5.25 11.64 -7.74
C ALA A 245 -4.66 11.95 -9.12
N ILE A 246 -3.52 12.62 -9.13
CA ILE A 246 -2.62 12.73 -10.29
C ILE A 246 -1.50 11.74 -10.05
N VAL A 247 -1.48 10.66 -10.83
CA VAL A 247 -0.50 9.59 -10.72
C VAL A 247 0.44 9.64 -11.91
N GLN A 248 1.73 9.75 -11.64
CA GLN A 248 2.82 9.71 -12.61
C GLN A 248 3.62 8.42 -12.36
N VAL A 249 4.13 7.81 -13.43
CA VAL A 249 5.17 6.78 -13.34
C VAL A 249 6.49 7.44 -13.69
N CYS A 250 7.42 7.45 -12.74
CA CYS A 250 8.66 8.21 -12.85
C CYS A 250 9.88 7.28 -12.76
N ASP A 251 10.97 7.74 -13.32
CA ASP A 251 12.28 7.13 -13.09
C ASP A 251 12.65 7.26 -11.59
N PRO A 252 12.97 6.17 -10.88
CA PRO A 252 13.22 6.22 -9.44
C PRO A 252 14.44 7.04 -9.01
N GLN A 253 15.37 7.30 -9.93
CA GLN A 253 16.61 8.06 -9.64
C GLN A 253 16.41 9.55 -9.89
N SER A 254 15.89 9.91 -11.06
CA SER A 254 15.70 11.31 -11.45
C SER A 254 14.37 11.91 -11.00
N GLY A 255 13.34 11.09 -10.79
CA GLY A 255 11.96 11.55 -10.54
C GLY A 255 11.24 12.06 -11.80
N GLU A 256 11.88 11.95 -12.98
CA GLU A 256 11.27 12.40 -14.25
C GLU A 256 10.17 11.44 -14.70
N PRO A 257 9.02 11.96 -15.20
CA PRO A 257 7.96 11.13 -15.73
C PRO A 257 8.41 10.28 -16.91
N LEU A 258 8.00 9.02 -16.91
CA LEU A 258 8.23 8.06 -17.99
C LEU A 258 7.03 7.99 -18.93
N ALA A 259 7.27 7.58 -20.17
CA ALA A 259 6.20 7.35 -21.14
C ALA A 259 5.32 6.13 -20.70
N PRO A 260 4.02 6.12 -21.09
CA PRO A 260 3.16 4.95 -20.86
C PRO A 260 3.81 3.65 -21.35
N GLY A 261 3.56 2.56 -20.64
CA GLY A 261 4.15 1.25 -20.95
C GLY A 261 5.52 0.99 -20.34
N GLN A 262 6.18 1.98 -19.77
CA GLN A 262 7.46 1.80 -19.07
C GLN A 262 7.24 1.48 -17.58
N ILE A 263 8.14 0.69 -17.00
CA ILE A 263 8.16 0.41 -15.56
C ILE A 263 8.84 1.58 -14.85
N GLY A 264 8.19 2.12 -13.82
CA GLY A 264 8.78 3.17 -12.98
C GLY A 264 8.07 3.29 -11.64
N GLU A 265 8.57 4.19 -10.81
CA GLU A 265 8.05 4.47 -9.48
C GLU A 265 6.75 5.26 -9.54
N ILE A 266 5.78 4.86 -8.71
CA ILE A 266 4.53 5.59 -8.54
C ILE A 266 4.81 6.87 -7.77
N VAL A 267 4.62 8.00 -8.43
CA VAL A 267 4.66 9.34 -7.85
C VAL A 267 3.27 9.95 -7.95
N ALA A 268 2.67 10.28 -6.81
CA ALA A 268 1.32 10.78 -6.83
C ALA A 268 1.13 12.08 -6.05
N THR A 269 0.10 12.82 -6.44
CA THR A 269 -0.47 13.98 -5.75
C THR A 269 -1.95 13.71 -5.61
N VAL A 270 -2.49 13.81 -4.38
CA VAL A 270 -3.91 13.58 -4.09
C VAL A 270 -4.56 14.85 -3.59
N ASP A 271 -5.88 15.01 -3.83
CA ASP A 271 -6.67 16.14 -3.33
C ASP A 271 -6.94 16.01 -1.84
N ASN A 272 -5.88 16.14 -1.03
CA ASN A 272 -5.94 16.07 0.43
C ASN A 272 -5.52 17.41 1.04
N HIS A 273 -6.49 18.18 1.54
CA HIS A 273 -6.26 19.48 2.15
C HIS A 273 -5.73 19.41 3.58
N THR A 274 -5.79 18.26 4.25
CA THR A 274 -5.23 18.07 5.59
C THR A 274 -3.73 17.82 5.56
N TYR A 275 -3.28 16.91 4.66
CA TYR A 275 -1.89 16.48 4.55
C TYR A 275 -1.46 16.46 3.08
N PRO A 276 -1.27 17.66 2.47
CA PRO A 276 -1.03 17.79 1.03
C PRO A 276 0.36 17.29 0.63
N MET A 277 0.43 16.01 0.29
CA MET A 277 1.63 15.37 -0.25
C MET A 277 1.67 15.54 -1.77
N ILE A 278 2.47 16.50 -2.26
CA ILE A 278 2.58 16.84 -3.68
C ILE A 278 3.81 16.16 -4.26
N ARG A 279 3.63 15.39 -5.35
CA ARG A 279 4.68 14.55 -5.97
C ARG A 279 5.37 13.64 -4.95
N PHE A 280 4.56 12.82 -4.28
CA PHE A 280 5.03 11.85 -3.31
C PHE A 280 5.39 10.54 -4.01
N ALA A 281 6.66 10.13 -3.89
CA ALA A 281 7.19 8.88 -4.41
C ALA A 281 6.97 7.75 -3.39
N THR A 282 6.17 6.76 -3.79
CA THR A 282 5.67 5.71 -2.87
C THR A 282 6.68 4.60 -2.58
N GLY A 283 7.70 4.48 -3.42
CA GLY A 283 8.62 3.34 -3.43
C GLY A 283 8.07 2.11 -4.17
N ASP A 284 6.85 2.15 -4.69
CA ASP A 284 6.25 1.06 -5.45
C ASP A 284 6.42 1.27 -6.95
N LEU A 285 6.71 0.18 -7.67
CA LEU A 285 6.87 0.18 -9.13
C LEU A 285 5.60 -0.30 -9.83
N THR A 286 5.26 0.32 -10.95
CA THR A 286 4.15 -0.10 -11.81
C THR A 286 4.39 0.24 -13.27
N ILE A 287 3.40 -0.09 -14.11
CA ILE A 287 3.25 0.35 -15.50
C ILE A 287 1.89 1.01 -15.63
N ILE A 288 1.80 2.13 -16.34
CA ILE A 288 0.54 2.75 -16.73
C ILE A 288 0.21 2.42 -18.18
N ASP A 289 -1.05 2.01 -18.40
CA ASP A 289 -1.65 1.79 -19.71
C ASP A 289 -2.79 2.81 -19.89
N ASP A 290 -2.72 3.60 -20.95
CA ASP A 290 -3.69 4.63 -21.31
C ASP A 290 -4.71 4.16 -22.36
N ALA A 291 -4.64 2.90 -22.80
CA ALA A 291 -5.59 2.34 -23.75
C ALA A 291 -7.03 2.32 -23.18
N PRO A 292 -8.06 2.52 -24.02
CA PRO A 292 -9.45 2.49 -23.58
C PRO A 292 -9.84 1.16 -22.93
N CYS A 293 -10.57 1.23 -21.81
CA CYS A 293 -11.14 0.05 -21.17
C CYS A 293 -12.56 -0.24 -21.73
N ARG A 294 -12.90 -1.52 -21.84
CA ARG A 294 -14.24 -1.97 -22.27
C ARG A 294 -15.36 -1.51 -21.35
N CYS A 295 -15.07 -1.22 -20.09
CA CYS A 295 -16.05 -0.67 -19.15
C CYS A 295 -16.50 0.75 -19.46
N GLY A 296 -15.90 1.42 -20.47
CA GLY A 296 -16.20 2.79 -20.88
C GLY A 296 -15.52 3.89 -20.06
N ARG A 297 -14.79 3.56 -19.00
CA ARG A 297 -13.96 4.52 -18.27
C ARG A 297 -12.77 4.94 -19.11
N THR A 298 -12.42 6.22 -19.01
CA THR A 298 -11.35 6.83 -19.80
C THR A 298 -10.10 7.11 -18.98
N SER A 299 -10.09 6.80 -17.69
CA SER A 299 -8.88 6.91 -16.87
C SER A 299 -7.88 5.84 -17.27
N ALA A 300 -6.60 6.18 -17.28
CA ALA A 300 -5.52 5.24 -17.47
C ALA A 300 -5.56 4.15 -16.39
N ARG A 301 -4.89 3.04 -16.65
CA ARG A 301 -4.89 1.87 -15.77
C ARG A 301 -3.48 1.55 -15.30
N MET A 302 -3.36 1.28 -14.04
CA MET A 302 -2.18 0.64 -13.44
C MET A 302 -2.23 -0.85 -13.74
N LEU A 303 -1.17 -1.40 -14.36
CA LEU A 303 -1.06 -2.81 -14.75
C LEU A 303 -0.44 -3.68 -13.65
N GLY A 304 -0.87 -3.45 -12.42
CA GLY A 304 -0.41 -4.19 -11.24
C GLY A 304 0.91 -3.68 -10.65
N TRP A 305 1.20 -4.19 -9.47
CA TRP A 305 2.42 -3.91 -8.75
C TRP A 305 3.61 -4.68 -9.37
N ARG A 306 4.76 -4.02 -9.53
CA ARG A 306 5.97 -4.56 -10.19
C ARG A 306 7.19 -4.63 -9.27
N GLY A 307 6.99 -4.48 -7.96
CA GLY A 307 8.08 -4.51 -6.99
C GLY A 307 8.27 -3.18 -6.27
N ARG A 308 9.38 -3.08 -5.54
CA ARG A 308 9.76 -1.89 -4.76
C ARG A 308 10.99 -1.22 -5.33
N ALA A 309 10.96 0.11 -5.40
CA ALA A 309 12.11 0.91 -5.79
C ALA A 309 13.18 1.03 -4.68
N ASP A 310 12.78 0.86 -3.43
CA ASP A 310 13.59 1.09 -2.22
C ASP A 310 14.00 -0.20 -1.48
N GLU A 311 13.87 -1.36 -2.10
CA GLU A 311 14.15 -2.68 -1.52
C GLU A 311 13.29 -3.05 -0.29
N VAL A 312 12.22 -2.32 -0.01
CA VAL A 312 11.29 -2.72 1.04
C VAL A 312 10.32 -3.74 0.47
N THR A 313 10.20 -4.90 1.12
CA THR A 313 9.22 -5.90 0.72
C THR A 313 8.19 -6.15 1.81
N LYS A 314 7.03 -6.69 1.45
CA LYS A 314 5.95 -7.03 2.37
C LYS A 314 5.86 -8.54 2.51
N VAL A 315 5.94 -9.04 3.74
CA VAL A 315 5.87 -10.47 4.07
C VAL A 315 4.75 -10.67 5.08
N ARG A 316 3.74 -11.48 4.76
CA ARG A 316 2.57 -11.73 5.62
C ARG A 316 1.94 -10.44 6.18
N GLY A 317 1.78 -9.42 5.31
CA GLY A 317 1.23 -8.12 5.69
C GLY A 317 2.18 -7.18 6.43
N MET A 318 3.38 -7.61 6.82
CA MET A 318 4.39 -6.81 7.52
C MET A 318 5.48 -6.34 6.55
N PHE A 319 5.85 -5.07 6.63
CA PHE A 319 6.98 -4.55 5.86
C PHE A 319 8.31 -5.01 6.45
N VAL A 320 9.20 -5.47 5.58
CA VAL A 320 10.58 -5.81 5.89
C VAL A 320 11.47 -4.76 5.24
N HIS A 321 12.21 -4.03 6.06
CA HIS A 321 13.08 -2.95 5.62
C HIS A 321 14.55 -3.37 5.69
N PRO A 322 15.42 -2.88 4.78
CA PRO A 322 16.86 -3.12 4.86
C PRO A 322 17.47 -2.79 6.22
N ARG A 323 17.00 -1.70 6.88
CA ARG A 323 17.44 -1.33 8.24
C ARG A 323 17.15 -2.39 9.30
N GLN A 324 16.01 -3.08 9.20
CA GLN A 324 15.69 -4.18 10.11
C GLN A 324 16.63 -5.37 9.87
N ALA A 325 16.96 -5.64 8.62
CA ALA A 325 17.93 -6.68 8.29
C ALA A 325 19.34 -6.33 8.80
N ASP A 326 19.76 -5.06 8.68
CA ASP A 326 21.00 -4.55 9.30
C ASP A 326 21.01 -4.77 10.81
N GLU A 327 19.90 -4.45 11.48
CA GLU A 327 19.76 -4.60 12.94
C GLU A 327 19.81 -6.06 13.37
N VAL A 328 19.15 -6.97 12.64
CA VAL A 328 19.24 -8.43 12.90
C VAL A 328 20.68 -8.91 12.79
N ALA A 329 21.37 -8.53 11.71
CA ALA A 329 22.77 -8.91 11.48
C ALA A 329 23.70 -8.35 12.57
N ALA A 330 23.48 -7.09 12.99
CA ALA A 330 24.30 -6.43 14.01
C ALA A 330 24.13 -7.03 15.42
N ARG A 331 22.97 -7.63 15.73
CA ARG A 331 22.71 -8.26 17.03
C ARG A 331 23.44 -9.59 17.21
N VAL A 332 23.95 -10.18 16.14
CA VAL A 332 24.56 -11.50 16.15
C VAL A 332 26.01 -11.42 15.68
N ALA A 333 26.92 -11.64 16.63
CA ALA A 333 28.36 -11.64 16.31
C ALA A 333 28.70 -12.77 15.32
N GLY A 334 29.60 -12.46 14.38
CA GLY A 334 30.08 -13.45 13.41
C GLY A 334 29.37 -13.45 12.07
N VAL A 335 28.33 -12.65 11.85
CA VAL A 335 27.77 -12.41 10.52
C VAL A 335 28.77 -11.58 9.70
N ALA A 336 29.17 -12.09 8.53
CA ALA A 336 30.05 -11.42 7.59
C ALA A 336 29.24 -10.68 6.52
N ARG A 337 28.29 -11.39 5.91
CA ARG A 337 27.34 -10.87 4.92
C ARG A 337 25.97 -11.49 5.16
N TYR A 338 24.92 -10.84 4.70
CA TYR A 338 23.56 -11.36 4.78
C TYR A 338 22.70 -10.87 3.61
N GLN A 339 21.66 -11.62 3.35
CA GLN A 339 20.55 -11.26 2.44
C GLN A 339 19.27 -11.86 2.98
N VAL A 340 18.23 -11.05 3.03
CA VAL A 340 16.86 -11.54 3.29
C VAL A 340 16.26 -11.99 1.98
N VAL A 341 15.89 -13.26 1.90
CA VAL A 341 15.22 -13.83 0.72
C VAL A 341 13.77 -14.08 1.07
N VAL A 342 12.88 -13.55 0.25
CA VAL A 342 11.45 -13.76 0.41
C VAL A 342 10.96 -14.64 -0.74
N THR A 343 10.42 -15.80 -0.37
CA THR A 343 9.84 -16.76 -1.30
C THR A 343 8.38 -17.00 -0.96
N ARG A 344 7.69 -17.77 -1.80
CA ARG A 344 6.31 -18.17 -1.58
C ARG A 344 6.14 -19.65 -1.87
N THR A 345 5.44 -20.37 -0.97
CA THR A 345 5.04 -21.77 -1.18
C THR A 345 3.52 -21.84 -1.04
N GLY A 346 2.84 -22.16 -2.13
CA GLY A 346 1.38 -22.04 -2.17
C GLY A 346 0.93 -20.59 -1.92
N HIS A 347 0.18 -20.38 -0.84
CA HIS A 347 -0.34 -19.06 -0.47
C HIS A 347 0.45 -18.41 0.68
N GLU A 348 1.48 -19.06 1.20
CA GLU A 348 2.25 -18.57 2.33
C GLU A 348 3.59 -17.98 1.91
N ASP A 349 3.84 -16.75 2.34
CA ASP A 349 5.15 -16.12 2.23
C ASP A 349 6.13 -16.73 3.23
N ALA A 350 7.34 -17.02 2.78
CA ALA A 350 8.45 -17.46 3.60
C ALA A 350 9.57 -16.42 3.59
N LEU A 351 10.13 -16.15 4.77
CA LEU A 351 11.28 -15.28 4.95
C LEU A 351 12.47 -16.14 5.38
N THR A 352 13.54 -16.06 4.60
CA THR A 352 14.81 -16.72 4.89
C THR A 352 15.91 -15.69 5.03
N PHE A 353 16.57 -15.66 6.18
CA PHE A 353 17.74 -14.83 6.42
C PHE A 353 18.99 -15.63 6.04
N ARG A 354 19.48 -15.41 4.82
CA ARG A 354 20.68 -16.06 4.27
C ARG A 354 21.92 -15.34 4.79
N VAL A 355 22.87 -16.07 5.39
CA VAL A 355 24.05 -15.48 6.02
C VAL A 355 25.33 -16.18 5.61
N GLU A 356 26.38 -15.39 5.39
CA GLU A 356 27.78 -15.82 5.39
C GLU A 356 28.37 -15.52 6.77
N LEU A 357 29.06 -16.49 7.36
CA LEU A 357 29.71 -16.31 8.65
C LEU A 357 31.20 -16.00 8.49
N LYS A 358 31.73 -15.25 9.43
CA LYS A 358 33.18 -15.04 9.55
C LYS A 358 33.84 -16.38 9.92
N PRO A 359 35.10 -16.63 9.50
CA PRO A 359 35.77 -17.89 9.74
C PRO A 359 35.78 -18.32 11.22
N GLU A 360 35.97 -17.38 12.14
CA GLU A 360 36.00 -17.60 13.57
C GLU A 360 34.63 -17.94 14.19
N ALA A 361 33.54 -17.63 13.49
CA ALA A 361 32.18 -17.90 13.94
C ALA A 361 31.59 -19.18 13.33
N ALA A 362 32.25 -19.80 12.37
CA ALA A 362 31.77 -20.99 11.68
C ALA A 362 31.65 -22.23 12.58
N ALA A 363 32.38 -22.27 13.72
CA ALA A 363 32.38 -23.38 14.67
C ALA A 363 31.10 -23.41 15.54
N VAL A 364 30.40 -22.30 15.73
CA VAL A 364 29.16 -22.20 16.51
C VAL A 364 28.14 -21.45 15.67
N THR A 365 27.34 -22.16 14.90
CA THR A 365 26.35 -21.58 14.01
C THR A 365 25.27 -20.81 14.82
N PRO A 366 25.19 -19.49 14.74
CA PRO A 366 24.32 -18.67 15.60
C PRO A 366 22.86 -18.66 15.10
N THR A 367 22.40 -19.76 14.52
CA THR A 367 21.06 -19.86 13.90
C THR A 367 19.93 -19.52 14.88
N ALA A 368 19.99 -20.05 16.10
CA ALA A 368 18.96 -19.79 17.11
C ALA A 368 18.91 -18.31 17.52
N GLN A 369 20.07 -17.66 17.63
CA GLN A 369 20.15 -16.23 17.94
C GLN A 369 19.61 -15.37 16.79
N LEU A 370 19.92 -15.73 15.55
CA LEU A 370 19.40 -15.05 14.36
C LEU A 370 17.88 -15.22 14.26
N VAL A 371 17.33 -16.41 14.46
CA VAL A 371 15.87 -16.64 14.48
C VAL A 371 15.19 -15.81 15.55
N ALA A 372 15.77 -15.72 16.74
CA ALA A 372 15.27 -14.87 17.82
C ALA A 372 15.32 -13.39 17.45
N ALA A 373 16.43 -12.93 16.87
CA ALA A 373 16.59 -11.55 16.42
C ALA A 373 15.60 -11.19 15.30
N ILE A 374 15.39 -12.07 14.32
CA ILE A 374 14.38 -11.89 13.25
C ILE A 374 13.00 -11.68 13.87
N ARG A 375 12.60 -12.56 14.80
CA ARG A 375 11.30 -12.47 15.47
C ARG A 375 11.15 -11.18 16.26
N ASP A 376 12.21 -10.76 16.95
CA ASP A 376 12.20 -9.57 17.80
C ASP A 376 12.20 -8.27 16.98
N VAL A 377 13.04 -8.16 15.96
CA VAL A 377 13.19 -6.94 15.15
C VAL A 377 12.12 -6.81 14.07
N MET A 378 11.89 -7.88 13.31
CA MET A 378 10.97 -7.86 12.16
C MET A 378 9.53 -8.23 12.54
N LYS A 379 9.30 -8.74 13.76
CA LYS A 379 7.99 -9.27 14.24
C LYS A 379 7.42 -10.37 13.34
N LEU A 380 8.31 -11.08 12.63
CA LEU A 380 8.00 -12.16 11.70
C LEU A 380 8.68 -13.45 12.12
N ARG A 381 8.10 -14.58 11.73
CA ARG A 381 8.80 -15.87 11.76
C ARG A 381 9.62 -15.98 10.49
N GLY A 382 10.92 -16.23 10.63
CA GLY A 382 11.84 -16.46 9.52
C GLY A 382 12.74 -17.66 9.80
N SER A 383 13.25 -18.27 8.74
CA SER A 383 14.31 -19.26 8.77
C SER A 383 15.68 -18.62 8.56
N VAL A 384 16.72 -19.34 8.90
CA VAL A 384 18.12 -18.94 8.68
C VAL A 384 18.80 -19.99 7.82
N GLU A 385 19.43 -19.54 6.75
CA GLU A 385 20.26 -20.35 5.86
C GLU A 385 21.71 -19.87 5.95
N VAL A 386 22.60 -20.73 6.44
CA VAL A 386 24.04 -20.44 6.44
C VAL A 386 24.62 -20.92 5.11
N VAL A 387 25.23 -19.99 4.35
CA VAL A 387 25.81 -20.27 3.05
C VAL A 387 27.34 -20.10 3.06
N PRO A 388 28.07 -20.77 2.16
CA PRO A 388 29.50 -20.59 2.02
C PRO A 388 29.88 -19.14 1.74
N PRO A 389 31.06 -18.68 2.23
CA PRO A 389 31.58 -17.35 1.88
C PRO A 389 31.66 -17.13 0.36
N GLY A 390 31.21 -15.94 -0.11
CA GLY A 390 31.17 -15.58 -1.52
C GLY A 390 29.88 -16.03 -2.24
N THR A 391 28.92 -16.66 -1.57
CA THR A 391 27.62 -17.00 -2.15
C THR A 391 26.76 -15.75 -2.35
N ILE A 392 26.85 -14.77 -1.43
CA ILE A 392 26.14 -13.48 -1.53
C ILE A 392 27.02 -12.50 -2.30
N PRO A 393 26.65 -12.07 -3.52
CA PRO A 393 27.48 -11.17 -4.32
C PRO A 393 27.79 -9.86 -3.59
N GLU A 394 28.94 -9.28 -3.91
CA GLU A 394 29.25 -7.93 -3.44
C GLU A 394 28.30 -6.91 -4.08
N GLY A 395 27.69 -6.06 -3.26
CA GLY A 395 26.66 -5.13 -3.74
C GLY A 395 25.28 -5.77 -3.98
N ALA A 396 25.07 -7.04 -3.59
CA ALA A 396 23.74 -7.65 -3.65
C ALA A 396 22.74 -6.83 -2.84
N ARG A 397 21.50 -6.78 -3.31
CA ARG A 397 20.39 -6.18 -2.56
C ARG A 397 20.25 -6.87 -1.21
N LYS A 398 20.02 -6.11 -0.15
CA LYS A 398 19.83 -6.64 1.21
C LYS A 398 18.56 -7.47 1.33
N ILE A 399 17.55 -7.17 0.52
CA ILE A 399 16.30 -7.92 0.43
C ILE A 399 16.10 -8.34 -1.02
N SER A 400 15.94 -9.64 -1.25
CA SER A 400 15.61 -10.25 -2.54
C SER A 400 14.20 -10.82 -2.45
N ASP A 401 13.27 -10.26 -3.21
CA ASP A 401 11.92 -10.80 -3.34
C ASP A 401 11.90 -11.74 -4.55
N GLU A 402 11.95 -13.04 -4.27
CA GLU A 402 11.99 -14.12 -5.28
C GLU A 402 10.62 -14.77 -5.48
N ARG A 403 9.55 -14.14 -5.00
CA ARG A 403 8.20 -14.67 -5.17
C ARG A 403 7.79 -14.63 -6.64
N THR A 404 7.28 -15.74 -7.10
CA THR A 404 6.62 -15.85 -8.40
C THR A 404 5.11 -15.82 -8.19
N TRP A 405 4.43 -15.03 -8.99
CA TRP A 405 2.97 -14.88 -8.97
C TRP A 405 2.41 -15.61 -10.18
N ALA A 406 2.04 -16.87 -9.98
CA ALA A 406 1.38 -17.69 -11.00
C ALA A 406 -0.13 -17.44 -11.06
#